data_8bf0667048e5a71458b591f20ce82ded
#
_entry.id   8bf0667048e5a71458b591f20ce82ded
#
_cell.length_a   1.000
_cell.length_b   1.000
_cell.length_c   1.000
_cell.angle_alpha   90.00
_cell.angle_beta   90.00
_cell.angle_gamma   90.00
#
_symmetry.space_group_name_H-M   'P 1'
#
loop_
_entity.id
_entity.type
_entity.pdbx_description
1 polymer ?
#
loop_
_entity_poly.entity_id
_entity_poly.type
_entity_poly.pdbx_seq_one_letter_code
_entity_poly.pdbx_strand_id
1 'polypeptide(L)'
;MPSVSGPHVIPDYIPPDVDMTAVMSAIGADGVSAPSADVAPLKEVVADARKDGIDLKIVVIPTSPPIDTPLRDIATEVGHAYPDSTVLVISPFFAGTYSRHFDRVTLEAGQDVAKTGDPVSSAKNFVNQLGTPEFPWTPLTILVVLGVAAAAVATRLLQVRARRATAHNVPDAHEE
;
A
#
# COMPACT_ATOMS: atom_id res chain seq x y z
N MET A 1 -43.12 -14.92 11.56
CA MET A 1 -42.41 -14.33 10.40
C MET A 1 -41.00 -14.04 10.86
N PRO A 2 -39.95 -14.73 10.35
CA PRO A 2 -38.58 -14.42 10.74
C PRO A 2 -38.13 -13.14 10.02
N SER A 3 -37.70 -12.16 10.81
CA SER A 3 -37.02 -10.96 10.31
C SER A 3 -35.72 -11.37 9.65
N VAL A 4 -35.61 -11.12 8.34
CA VAL A 4 -34.35 -11.20 7.63
C VAL A 4 -33.49 -10.04 8.13
N SER A 5 -32.51 -10.33 9.00
CA SER A 5 -31.42 -9.40 9.28
C SER A 5 -30.65 -9.18 7.97
N GLY A 6 -30.79 -8.00 7.41
CA GLY A 6 -29.92 -7.55 6.34
C GLY A 6 -28.45 -7.51 6.81
N PRO A 7 -27.49 -7.38 5.87
CA PRO A 7 -26.08 -7.30 6.23
C PRO A 7 -25.90 -6.19 7.27
N HIS A 8 -25.29 -6.55 8.39
CA HIS A 8 -24.96 -5.61 9.45
C HIS A 8 -23.86 -4.69 8.92
N VAL A 9 -24.25 -3.58 8.33
CA VAL A 9 -23.33 -2.50 7.98
C VAL A 9 -22.90 -1.92 9.33
N ILE A 10 -21.66 -2.17 9.71
CA ILE A 10 -21.06 -1.46 10.86
C ILE A 10 -21.02 0.01 10.41
N PRO A 11 -21.72 0.93 11.09
CA PRO A 11 -21.67 2.33 10.72
C PRO A 11 -20.22 2.83 10.84
N ASP A 12 -19.77 3.57 9.83
CA ASP A 12 -18.49 4.24 9.85
C ASP A 12 -18.39 5.09 11.12
N TYR A 13 -17.35 4.88 11.92
CA TYR A 13 -17.16 5.60 13.15
C TYR A 13 -16.36 6.88 12.90
N ILE A 14 -17.07 7.98 12.71
CA ILE A 14 -16.48 9.31 12.64
C ILE A 14 -16.48 9.92 14.04
N PRO A 15 -15.31 10.38 14.55
CA PRO A 15 -15.24 11.03 15.85
C PRO A 15 -16.17 12.25 15.92
N PRO A 16 -16.88 12.44 17.05
CA PRO A 16 -17.88 13.51 17.18
C PRO A 16 -17.30 14.94 17.14
N ASP A 17 -16.01 15.08 17.30
CA ASP A 17 -15.25 16.32 17.19
C ASP A 17 -14.83 16.65 15.74
N VAL A 18 -15.11 15.76 14.77
CA VAL A 18 -14.84 15.98 13.35
C VAL A 18 -16.12 16.44 12.64
N ASP A 19 -16.15 17.69 12.23
CA ASP A 19 -17.25 18.22 11.40
C ASP A 19 -17.05 17.84 9.92
N MET A 20 -17.66 16.74 9.51
CA MET A 20 -17.58 16.26 8.13
C MET A 20 -18.15 17.24 7.11
N THR A 21 -19.12 18.09 7.50
CA THR A 21 -19.65 19.11 6.59
C THR A 21 -18.58 20.16 6.28
N ALA A 22 -17.86 20.60 7.29
CA ALA A 22 -16.74 21.52 7.12
C ALA A 22 -15.58 20.87 6.34
N VAL A 23 -15.25 19.60 6.64
CA VAL A 23 -14.25 18.82 5.89
C VAL A 23 -14.61 18.76 4.42
N MET A 24 -15.82 18.33 4.06
CA MET A 24 -16.27 18.19 2.68
C MET A 24 -16.28 19.52 1.93
N SER A 25 -16.68 20.60 2.61
CA SER A 25 -16.64 21.96 2.04
C SER A 25 -15.21 22.40 1.71
N ALA A 26 -14.27 22.19 2.62
CA ALA A 26 -12.86 22.54 2.42
C ALA A 26 -12.21 21.70 1.30
N ILE A 27 -12.48 20.38 1.29
CA ILE A 27 -12.00 19.46 0.25
C ILE A 27 -12.54 19.85 -1.13
N GLY A 28 -13.83 20.24 -1.21
CA GLY A 28 -14.44 20.69 -2.47
C GLY A 28 -13.84 21.99 -3.01
N ALA A 29 -13.43 22.89 -2.12
CA ALA A 29 -12.84 24.16 -2.51
C ALA A 29 -11.36 24.01 -2.94
N ASP A 30 -10.55 23.36 -2.13
CA ASP A 30 -9.09 23.42 -2.21
C ASP A 30 -8.38 22.07 -2.24
N GLY A 31 -9.11 20.96 -2.02
CA GLY A 31 -8.55 19.63 -1.87
C GLY A 31 -7.87 19.39 -0.51
N VAL A 32 -7.93 20.37 0.40
CA VAL A 32 -7.28 20.31 1.71
C VAL A 32 -8.23 20.78 2.81
N SER A 33 -8.39 19.96 3.84
CA SER A 33 -9.03 20.31 5.11
C SER A 33 -8.02 20.18 6.23
N ALA A 34 -7.54 21.29 6.78
CA ALA A 34 -6.47 21.31 7.77
C ALA A 34 -6.56 22.56 8.64
N PRO A 35 -5.85 22.60 9.80
CA PRO A 35 -5.62 23.85 10.52
C PRO A 35 -5.02 24.93 9.61
N SER A 36 -5.38 26.19 9.84
CA SER A 36 -5.05 27.29 8.92
C SER A 36 -3.55 27.44 8.61
N ALA A 37 -2.68 27.07 9.57
CA ALA A 37 -1.24 27.14 9.38
C ALA A 37 -0.73 26.12 8.34
N ASP A 38 -1.40 24.98 8.20
CA ASP A 38 -0.97 23.87 7.35
C ASP A 38 -1.62 23.91 5.95
N VAL A 39 -2.69 24.69 5.76
CA VAL A 39 -3.46 24.72 4.50
C VAL A 39 -2.58 25.10 3.31
N ALA A 40 -1.82 26.19 3.42
CA ALA A 40 -1.02 26.68 2.30
C ALA A 40 0.07 25.68 1.87
N PRO A 41 0.93 25.16 2.77
CA PRO A 41 1.94 24.19 2.38
C PRO A 41 1.35 22.85 1.92
N LEU A 42 0.21 22.41 2.46
CA LEU A 42 -0.46 21.18 1.99
C LEU A 42 -1.08 21.35 0.59
N LYS A 43 -1.57 22.54 0.24
CA LYS A 43 -2.02 22.85 -1.13
C LYS A 43 -0.87 22.74 -2.14
N GLU A 44 0.35 23.09 -1.76
CA GLU A 44 1.53 22.89 -2.60
C GLU A 44 1.78 21.39 -2.83
N VAL A 45 1.69 20.56 -1.80
CA VAL A 45 1.82 19.11 -1.93
C VAL A 45 0.74 18.53 -2.86
N VAL A 46 -0.51 18.98 -2.73
CA VAL A 46 -1.63 18.58 -3.62
C VAL A 46 -1.33 19.00 -5.08
N ALA A 47 -0.80 20.21 -5.26
CA ALA A 47 -0.45 20.70 -6.60
C ALA A 47 0.70 19.92 -7.23
N ASP A 48 1.70 19.52 -6.43
CA ASP A 48 2.81 18.69 -6.89
C ASP A 48 2.35 17.26 -7.21
N ALA A 49 1.56 16.62 -6.35
CA ALA A 49 0.95 15.32 -6.60
C ALA A 49 0.15 15.28 -7.91
N ARG A 50 -0.55 16.38 -8.22
CA ARG A 50 -1.31 16.50 -9.48
C ARG A 50 -0.42 16.52 -10.72
N LYS A 51 0.81 17.04 -10.64
CA LYS A 51 1.79 16.99 -11.74
C LYS A 51 2.20 15.56 -12.05
N ASP A 52 2.19 14.71 -11.01
CA ASP A 52 2.49 13.28 -11.11
C ASP A 52 1.24 12.44 -11.43
N GLY A 53 0.12 13.09 -11.76
CA GLY A 53 -1.14 12.44 -12.14
C GLY A 53 -1.96 11.93 -10.95
N ILE A 54 -1.65 12.33 -9.72
CA ILE A 54 -2.36 11.91 -8.51
C ILE A 54 -3.32 13.04 -8.08
N ASP A 55 -4.63 12.81 -8.18
CA ASP A 55 -5.62 13.71 -7.58
C ASP A 55 -5.71 13.42 -6.07
N LEU A 56 -4.91 14.16 -5.30
CA LEU A 56 -4.79 13.98 -3.85
C LEU A 56 -5.77 14.89 -3.10
N LYS A 57 -6.44 14.32 -2.09
CA LYS A 57 -7.24 15.05 -1.09
C LYS A 57 -6.62 14.80 0.30
N ILE A 58 -6.44 15.85 1.09
CA ILE A 58 -5.80 15.77 2.39
C ILE A 58 -6.73 16.28 3.48
N VAL A 59 -6.92 15.48 4.52
CA VAL A 59 -7.63 15.88 5.75
C VAL A 59 -6.66 15.77 6.92
N VAL A 60 -6.52 16.84 7.69
CA VAL A 60 -5.71 16.86 8.92
C VAL A 60 -6.62 16.99 10.12
N ILE A 61 -6.54 16.02 11.01
CA ILE A 61 -7.26 16.01 12.30
C ILE A 61 -6.25 16.37 13.39
N PRO A 62 -6.48 17.45 14.16
CA PRO A 62 -5.51 17.94 15.15
C PRO A 62 -5.31 16.99 16.33
N THR A 63 -6.30 16.14 16.60
CA THR A 63 -6.28 15.18 17.72
C THR A 63 -6.31 13.76 17.20
N SER A 64 -5.39 12.90 17.68
CA SER A 64 -5.43 11.48 17.32
C SER A 64 -6.53 10.75 18.10
N PRO A 65 -7.39 9.97 17.42
CA PRO A 65 -8.26 9.03 18.10
C PRO A 65 -7.43 7.90 18.75
N PRO A 66 -8.04 7.07 19.62
CA PRO A 66 -7.34 5.95 20.29
C PRO A 66 -6.82 4.87 19.31
N ILE A 67 -7.43 4.77 18.13
CA ILE A 67 -7.10 3.79 17.07
C ILE A 67 -7.18 4.47 15.69
N ASP A 68 -6.62 3.84 14.66
CA ASP A 68 -6.56 4.38 13.29
C ASP A 68 -7.88 4.26 12.50
N THR A 69 -8.79 3.36 12.91
CA THR A 69 -10.04 3.08 12.18
C THR A 69 -10.84 4.32 11.80
N PRO A 70 -11.08 5.30 12.71
CA PRO A 70 -11.80 6.51 12.37
C PRO A 70 -11.19 7.32 11.21
N LEU A 71 -9.86 7.29 11.05
CA LEU A 71 -9.21 7.99 9.94
C LEU A 71 -9.51 7.31 8.60
N ARG A 72 -9.59 5.97 8.59
CA ARG A 72 -10.00 5.22 7.39
C ARG A 72 -11.45 5.48 7.04
N ASP A 73 -12.32 5.58 8.04
CA ASP A 73 -13.75 5.85 7.84
C ASP A 73 -13.93 7.24 7.22
N ILE A 74 -13.23 8.26 7.74
CA ILE A 74 -13.21 9.61 7.15
C ILE A 74 -12.64 9.56 5.72
N ALA A 75 -11.53 8.83 5.49
CA ALA A 75 -10.95 8.70 4.16
C ALA A 75 -11.94 8.04 3.18
N THR A 76 -12.69 7.06 3.64
CA THR A 76 -13.70 6.35 2.84
C THR A 76 -14.87 7.27 2.51
N GLU A 77 -15.38 8.04 3.46
CA GLU A 77 -16.48 8.98 3.26
C GLU A 77 -16.09 10.06 2.24
N VAL A 78 -14.91 10.66 2.38
CA VAL A 78 -14.38 11.63 1.39
C VAL A 78 -14.18 10.93 0.03
N GLY A 79 -13.63 9.72 0.00
CA GLY A 79 -13.41 8.95 -1.22
C GLY A 79 -14.69 8.55 -1.94
N HIS A 80 -15.78 8.34 -1.24
CA HIS A 80 -17.09 8.10 -1.86
C HIS A 80 -17.62 9.35 -2.57
N ALA A 81 -17.38 10.53 -2.02
CA ALA A 81 -17.76 11.79 -2.65
C ALA A 81 -16.82 12.16 -3.83
N TYR A 82 -15.57 11.73 -3.78
CA TYR A 82 -14.53 12.00 -4.79
C TYR A 82 -13.88 10.68 -5.28
N PRO A 83 -14.61 9.84 -6.04
CA PRO A 83 -14.21 8.46 -6.34
C PRO A 83 -12.92 8.33 -7.17
N ASP A 84 -12.54 9.36 -7.89
CA ASP A 84 -11.32 9.39 -8.71
C ASP A 84 -10.11 9.96 -7.96
N SER A 85 -10.30 10.36 -6.70
CA SER A 85 -9.23 10.92 -5.88
C SER A 85 -8.58 9.87 -4.98
N THR A 86 -7.33 10.12 -4.62
CA THR A 86 -6.65 9.45 -3.51
C THR A 86 -6.78 10.33 -2.28
N VAL A 87 -7.27 9.77 -1.19
CA VAL A 87 -7.51 10.49 0.07
C VAL A 87 -6.50 10.08 1.11
N LEU A 88 -5.91 11.06 1.77
CA LEU A 88 -5.03 10.90 2.92
C LEU A 88 -5.62 11.66 4.11
N VAL A 89 -5.90 10.95 5.19
CA VAL A 89 -6.30 11.55 6.48
C VAL A 89 -5.17 11.38 7.48
N ILE A 90 -4.74 12.47 8.10
CA ILE A 90 -3.57 12.52 8.98
C ILE A 90 -4.01 13.00 10.36
N SER A 91 -3.50 12.35 11.40
CA SER A 91 -3.48 12.83 12.78
C SER A 91 -2.05 12.72 13.33
N PRO A 92 -1.74 13.25 14.51
CA PRO A 92 -0.38 13.21 15.06
C PRO A 92 0.25 11.81 15.11
N PHE A 93 -0.53 10.74 15.31
CA PHE A 93 -0.02 9.37 15.48
C PHE A 93 -0.49 8.39 14.41
N PHE A 94 -1.52 8.73 13.65
CA PHE A 94 -2.13 7.80 12.71
C PHE A 94 -2.35 8.45 11.35
N ALA A 95 -2.41 7.59 10.32
CA ALA A 95 -2.85 7.96 8.98
C ALA A 95 -3.90 6.96 8.50
N GLY A 96 -4.88 7.44 7.73
CA GLY A 96 -5.88 6.64 7.05
C GLY A 96 -5.92 7.00 5.58
N THR A 97 -6.20 6.06 4.70
CA THR A 97 -6.20 6.30 3.26
C THR A 97 -7.37 5.63 2.57
N TYR A 98 -7.75 6.21 1.43
CA TYR A 98 -8.66 5.61 0.46
C TYR A 98 -8.19 5.92 -0.95
N SER A 99 -8.25 4.95 -1.85
CA SER A 99 -8.06 5.15 -3.29
C SER A 99 -8.68 3.98 -4.06
N ARG A 100 -9.08 4.25 -5.31
CA ARG A 100 -9.44 3.22 -6.29
C ARG A 100 -8.34 2.98 -7.31
N HIS A 101 -7.31 3.81 -7.31
CA HIS A 101 -6.21 3.78 -8.28
C HIS A 101 -4.98 3.06 -7.78
N PHE A 102 -4.79 3.03 -6.47
CA PHE A 102 -3.68 2.36 -5.82
C PHE A 102 -4.18 1.12 -5.07
N ASP A 103 -3.41 0.05 -5.11
CA ASP A 103 -3.70 -1.14 -4.34
C ASP A 103 -3.50 -0.91 -2.84
N ARG A 104 -4.02 -1.85 -2.06
CA ARG A 104 -4.00 -1.74 -0.60
C ARG A 104 -2.58 -1.76 -0.03
N VAL A 105 -1.67 -2.54 -0.62
CA VAL A 105 -0.29 -2.69 -0.14
C VAL A 105 0.46 -1.36 -0.30
N THR A 106 0.32 -0.72 -1.46
CA THR A 106 0.89 0.60 -1.74
C THR A 106 0.34 1.66 -0.80
N LEU A 107 -0.98 1.66 -0.55
CA LEU A 107 -1.61 2.60 0.38
C LEU A 107 -1.15 2.38 1.82
N GLU A 108 -1.04 1.14 2.29
CA GLU A 108 -0.56 0.81 3.64
C GLU A 108 0.91 1.21 3.82
N ALA A 109 1.76 0.94 2.82
CA ALA A 109 3.15 1.41 2.84
C ALA A 109 3.24 2.96 2.89
N GLY A 110 2.37 3.64 2.16
CA GLY A 110 2.24 5.10 2.23
C GLY A 110 1.79 5.59 3.60
N GLN A 111 0.82 4.92 4.23
CA GLN A 111 0.37 5.25 5.59
C GLN A 111 1.51 5.13 6.61
N ASP A 112 2.35 4.11 6.49
CA ASP A 112 3.44 3.88 7.45
C ASP A 112 4.47 5.01 7.43
N VAL A 113 4.81 5.53 6.25
CA VAL A 113 5.74 6.65 6.13
C VAL A 113 5.10 8.02 6.39
N ALA A 114 3.76 8.09 6.43
CA ALA A 114 3.00 9.31 6.73
C ALA A 114 2.83 9.58 8.24
N LYS A 115 3.29 8.72 9.12
CA LYS A 115 3.16 8.87 10.59
C LYS A 115 4.32 9.66 11.18
N THR A 116 4.51 10.91 10.74
CA THR A 116 5.68 11.74 11.16
C THR A 116 5.36 12.70 12.30
N GLY A 117 4.10 12.95 12.58
CA GLY A 117 3.65 13.99 13.52
C GLY A 117 3.56 15.39 12.91
N ASP A 118 4.18 15.63 11.74
CA ASP A 118 4.07 16.86 10.97
C ASP A 118 3.23 16.63 9.71
N PRO A 119 2.10 17.32 9.52
CA PRO A 119 1.19 17.05 8.41
C PRO A 119 1.81 17.21 7.01
N VAL A 120 2.69 18.20 6.85
CA VAL A 120 3.31 18.50 5.55
C VAL A 120 4.32 17.43 5.18
N SER A 121 5.18 17.04 6.12
CA SER A 121 6.15 15.94 5.93
C SER A 121 5.43 14.61 5.70
N SER A 122 4.36 14.36 6.43
CA SER A 122 3.51 13.17 6.28
C SER A 122 2.94 13.07 4.86
N ALA A 123 2.36 14.17 4.35
CA ALA A 123 1.79 14.21 3.02
C ALA A 123 2.86 14.05 1.93
N LYS A 124 4.03 14.67 2.07
CA LYS A 124 5.15 14.52 1.13
C LYS A 124 5.68 13.08 1.09
N ASN A 125 5.88 12.47 2.26
CA ASN A 125 6.34 11.09 2.36
C ASN A 125 5.33 10.13 1.72
N PHE A 126 4.04 10.35 1.95
CA PHE A 126 2.96 9.57 1.34
C PHE A 126 3.02 9.64 -0.20
N VAL A 127 3.06 10.85 -0.78
CA VAL A 127 3.13 11.03 -2.24
C VAL A 127 4.38 10.38 -2.82
N ASN A 128 5.53 10.56 -2.18
CA ASN A 128 6.78 9.94 -2.60
C ASN A 128 6.68 8.40 -2.60
N GLN A 129 6.03 7.82 -1.59
CA GLN A 129 5.82 6.37 -1.51
C GLN A 129 4.91 5.87 -2.62
N LEU A 130 3.83 6.59 -2.95
CA LEU A 130 2.94 6.24 -4.06
C LEU A 130 3.64 6.27 -5.42
N GLY A 131 4.60 7.18 -5.60
CA GLY A 131 5.42 7.29 -6.81
C GLY A 131 6.58 6.29 -6.87
N THR A 132 6.81 5.50 -5.81
CA THR A 132 7.91 4.52 -5.79
C THR A 132 7.50 3.30 -6.61
N PRO A 133 8.26 2.91 -7.66
CA PRO A 133 7.96 1.74 -8.44
C PRO A 133 7.98 0.48 -7.57
N GLU A 134 6.97 -0.36 -7.67
CA GLU A 134 6.99 -1.66 -7.02
C GLU A 134 8.13 -2.52 -7.56
N PHE A 135 8.87 -3.14 -6.63
CA PHE A 135 9.91 -4.08 -7.04
C PHE A 135 9.28 -5.27 -7.78
N PRO A 136 9.76 -5.61 -8.99
CA PRO A 136 9.13 -6.64 -9.82
C PRO A 136 9.43 -8.06 -9.28
N TRP A 137 8.75 -8.44 -8.21
CA TRP A 137 8.92 -9.74 -7.56
C TRP A 137 8.61 -10.92 -8.47
N THR A 138 7.61 -10.79 -9.35
CA THR A 138 7.18 -11.86 -10.25
C THR A 138 8.28 -12.31 -11.20
N PRO A 139 8.94 -11.44 -12.00
CA PRO A 139 10.05 -11.85 -12.85
C PRO A 139 11.25 -12.36 -12.05
N LEU A 140 11.54 -11.79 -10.87
CA LEU A 140 12.61 -12.30 -10.01
C LEU A 140 12.30 -13.72 -9.53
N THR A 141 11.07 -13.99 -9.08
CA THR A 141 10.65 -15.32 -8.65
C THR A 141 10.76 -16.34 -9.79
N ILE A 142 10.32 -15.98 -11.00
CA ILE A 142 10.44 -16.84 -12.18
C ILE A 142 11.91 -17.16 -12.47
N LEU A 143 12.78 -16.16 -12.43
CA LEU A 143 14.21 -16.34 -12.67
C LEU A 143 14.86 -17.27 -11.63
N VAL A 144 14.51 -17.10 -10.36
CA VAL A 144 15.01 -17.98 -9.27
C VAL A 144 14.51 -19.41 -9.46
N VAL A 145 13.22 -19.61 -9.75
CA VAL A 145 12.66 -20.95 -9.98
C VAL A 145 13.31 -21.64 -11.17
N LEU A 146 13.50 -20.93 -12.28
CA LEU A 146 14.20 -21.47 -13.46
C LEU A 146 15.66 -21.81 -13.14
N GLY A 147 16.36 -20.99 -12.38
CA GLY A 147 17.72 -21.24 -11.92
C GLY A 147 17.84 -22.51 -11.08
N VAL A 148 16.93 -22.69 -10.12
CA VAL A 148 16.87 -23.91 -9.28
C VAL A 148 16.55 -25.15 -10.13
N ALA A 149 15.60 -25.06 -11.04
CA ALA A 149 15.26 -26.16 -11.95
C ALA A 149 16.45 -26.56 -12.84
N ALA A 150 17.14 -25.59 -13.42
CA ALA A 150 18.33 -25.83 -14.22
C ALA A 150 19.48 -26.49 -13.40
N ALA A 151 19.69 -26.02 -12.18
CA ALA A 151 20.68 -26.61 -11.27
C ALA A 151 20.34 -28.09 -10.92
N ALA A 152 19.06 -28.36 -10.67
CA ALA A 152 18.60 -29.72 -10.39
C ALA A 152 18.81 -30.66 -11.59
N VAL A 153 18.49 -30.20 -12.80
CA VAL A 153 18.74 -30.98 -14.05
C VAL A 153 20.22 -31.20 -14.25
N ALA A 154 21.07 -30.18 -14.11
CA ALA A 154 22.51 -30.27 -14.25
C ALA A 154 23.09 -31.29 -13.25
N THR A 155 22.66 -31.23 -11.99
CA THR A 155 23.08 -32.19 -10.95
C THR A 155 22.71 -33.62 -11.32
N ARG A 156 21.49 -33.85 -11.82
CA ARG A 156 21.05 -35.17 -12.28
C ARG A 156 21.88 -35.69 -13.45
N LEU A 157 22.13 -34.82 -14.43
CA LEU A 157 22.96 -35.22 -15.59
C LEU A 157 24.38 -35.61 -15.17
N LEU A 158 24.99 -34.84 -14.26
CA LEU A 158 26.32 -35.16 -13.72
C LEU A 158 26.32 -36.48 -12.95
N GLN A 159 25.31 -36.74 -12.12
CA GLN A 159 25.17 -38.02 -11.40
C GLN A 159 25.02 -39.21 -12.34
N VAL A 160 24.22 -39.09 -13.41
CA VAL A 160 24.05 -40.15 -14.41
C VAL A 160 25.35 -40.42 -15.17
N ARG A 161 26.09 -39.37 -15.55
CA ARG A 161 27.40 -39.51 -16.19
C ARG A 161 28.41 -40.16 -15.28
N ALA A 162 28.50 -39.76 -14.01
CA ALA A 162 29.40 -40.37 -13.03
C ALA A 162 29.11 -41.85 -12.84
N ARG A 163 27.85 -42.27 -12.70
CA ARG A 163 27.45 -43.67 -12.57
C ARG A 163 27.81 -44.49 -13.79
N ARG A 164 27.65 -43.95 -15.01
CA ARG A 164 28.07 -44.68 -16.25
C ARG A 164 29.58 -44.84 -16.35
N ALA A 165 30.35 -43.83 -15.97
CA ALA A 165 31.81 -43.90 -15.94
C ALA A 165 32.30 -44.98 -14.95
N THR A 166 31.70 -45.09 -13.77
CA THR A 166 32.05 -46.10 -12.77
C THR A 166 31.68 -47.52 -13.22
N ALA A 167 30.55 -47.70 -13.90
CA ALA A 167 30.12 -49.01 -14.42
C ALA A 167 31.02 -49.53 -15.55
N HIS A 168 31.71 -48.66 -16.30
CA HIS A 168 32.62 -49.04 -17.37
C HIS A 168 34.03 -49.43 -16.87
N ASN A 169 34.39 -49.09 -15.64
CA ASN A 169 35.70 -49.33 -15.02
C ASN A 169 35.72 -50.49 -14.01
N VAL A 170 34.71 -51.38 -14.02
CA VAL A 170 34.78 -52.62 -13.22
C VAL A 170 35.63 -53.59 -14.02
N PRO A 171 36.86 -53.94 -13.56
CA PRO A 171 37.64 -55.02 -14.21
C PRO A 171 36.89 -56.33 -14.05
N ASP A 172 36.81 -57.13 -15.12
CA ASP A 172 36.32 -58.50 -15.08
C ASP A 172 37.28 -59.30 -14.17
N ALA A 173 36.92 -59.42 -12.90
CA ALA A 173 37.60 -60.31 -11.95
C ALA A 173 36.96 -61.71 -12.04
N HIS A 174 37.20 -62.38 -13.15
CA HIS A 174 36.98 -63.82 -13.28
C HIS A 174 38.11 -64.40 -14.15
N GLU A 175 39.10 -64.89 -13.46
CA GLU A 175 39.90 -66.10 -13.88
C GLU A 175 40.92 -66.34 -12.80
N GLU A 176 40.56 -67.27 -11.85
CA GLU A 176 41.36 -68.38 -11.41
C GLU A 176 40.52 -69.30 -10.55
#